data_d2e957e24dd0adaa6ee8da2b4af9a76b
#
_entry.id   d2e957e24dd0adaa6ee8da2b4af9a76b
#
_cell.length_a   1.000
_cell.length_b   1.000
_cell.length_c   1.000
_cell.angle_alpha   90.00
_cell.angle_beta   90.00
_cell.angle_gamma   90.00
#
_symmetry.space_group_name_H-M   'P 1'
#
loop_
_entity.id
_entity.type
_entity.pdbx_description
1 polymer ?
#
loop_
_entity_poly.entity_id
_entity_poly.type
_entity_poly.pdbx_seq_one_letter_code
_entity_poly.pdbx_strand_id
1 'polypeptide(L)'
;MAEQQLEDPRSLVKSGLEGVVAFATEIAEPNREGGSLRYRGVDIEELVGSVHYEQVWGLLVDGSLSPGLPPAEPHGLIVRTGDPRVDVQAALATLGPEWGFRPVMDIDDAEARDNLARASVMALSFVAQSARGVGRPPVPQREVDKGRTIAERFLIRWRGEANPDHVKAIDAYWISAAEHGMNASTFTARIVASTGADVAAALSAAVGALSGPLHGGAPSRVLKMLDEVEASGDPAAYVKGVLDRGERLMGFGHRVYRAEDPRAKVLRRTARELGSPRFEVAEALEKAALAELQARKPDRVLATNVEFWSAVVLDLADVPAELFTPMFTCARVAGWSAHILEQKREGRLIRPTAVYVGPPARPLSDLL
;
A
#
# COMPACT_ATOMS: atom_id res chain seq x y z
N MET A 1 -50.80 -16.67 21.92
CA MET A 1 -50.01 -16.52 20.69
C MET A 1 -48.79 -15.72 21.08
N ALA A 2 -47.61 -16.33 21.08
CA ALA A 2 -46.38 -15.63 21.40
C ALA A 2 -46.03 -14.72 20.21
N GLU A 3 -45.99 -13.40 20.44
CA GLU A 3 -45.38 -12.44 19.52
C GLU A 3 -43.92 -12.85 19.35
N GLN A 4 -43.58 -13.41 18.19
CA GLN A 4 -42.18 -13.48 17.74
C GLN A 4 -41.70 -12.02 17.66
N GLN A 5 -40.86 -11.63 18.63
CA GLN A 5 -40.04 -10.42 18.49
C GLN A 5 -39.23 -10.61 17.24
N LEU A 6 -39.59 -9.90 16.16
CA LEU A 6 -38.78 -9.78 14.95
C LEU A 6 -37.46 -9.15 15.41
N GLU A 7 -36.37 -9.93 15.45
CA GLU A 7 -35.02 -9.39 15.68
C GLU A 7 -34.78 -8.25 14.68
N ASP A 8 -34.21 -7.15 15.15
CA ASP A 8 -33.87 -6.01 14.30
C ASP A 8 -32.99 -6.53 13.12
N PRO A 9 -33.43 -6.39 11.85
CA PRO A 9 -32.66 -6.86 10.72
C PRO A 9 -31.21 -6.33 10.68
N ARG A 10 -30.94 -5.20 11.35
CA ARG A 10 -29.59 -4.64 11.50
C ARG A 10 -28.65 -5.54 12.30
N SER A 11 -29.16 -6.44 13.11
CA SER A 11 -28.35 -7.41 13.87
C SER A 11 -27.56 -8.35 12.96
N LEU A 12 -27.99 -8.55 11.71
CA LEU A 12 -27.32 -9.36 10.69
C LEU A 12 -26.11 -8.63 10.05
N VAL A 13 -26.01 -7.30 10.25
CA VAL A 13 -24.99 -6.49 9.58
C VAL A 13 -23.68 -6.55 10.36
N LYS A 14 -22.62 -7.00 9.68
CA LYS A 14 -21.23 -6.86 10.18
C LYS A 14 -20.66 -5.54 9.65
N SER A 15 -20.74 -4.49 10.46
CA SER A 15 -20.28 -3.15 10.09
C SER A 15 -18.82 -3.16 9.68
N GLY A 16 -18.49 -2.58 8.51
CA GLY A 16 -17.14 -2.57 7.97
C GLY A 16 -16.58 -3.93 7.59
N LEU A 17 -17.39 -4.99 7.58
CA LEU A 17 -17.00 -6.39 7.37
C LEU A 17 -15.94 -6.90 8.37
N GLU A 18 -15.83 -6.29 9.54
CA GLU A 18 -14.85 -6.68 10.55
C GLU A 18 -15.10 -8.11 11.02
N GLY A 19 -14.05 -8.95 10.97
CA GLY A 19 -14.12 -10.36 11.31
C GLY A 19 -14.77 -11.26 10.27
N VAL A 20 -15.21 -10.72 9.12
CA VAL A 20 -15.69 -11.52 7.99
C VAL A 20 -14.51 -12.08 7.21
N VAL A 21 -14.43 -13.41 7.10
CA VAL A 21 -13.47 -14.08 6.22
C VAL A 21 -14.09 -14.16 4.84
N ALA A 22 -13.59 -13.33 3.91
CA ALA A 22 -14.13 -13.23 2.55
C ALA A 22 -13.48 -14.23 1.57
N PHE A 23 -12.19 -14.55 1.78
CA PHE A 23 -11.39 -15.36 0.85
C PHE A 23 -10.45 -16.31 1.60
N ALA A 24 -10.12 -17.44 1.00
CA ALA A 24 -8.88 -18.17 1.22
C ALA A 24 -7.81 -17.57 0.29
N THR A 25 -6.56 -17.48 0.74
CA THR A 25 -5.46 -16.94 -0.06
C THR A 25 -4.15 -17.67 0.26
N GLU A 26 -3.32 -17.83 -0.76
CA GLU A 26 -1.97 -18.39 -0.64
C GLU A 26 -0.89 -17.30 -0.73
N ILE A 27 -1.28 -16.02 -0.86
CA ILE A 27 -0.37 -14.93 -1.23
C ILE A 27 0.44 -14.45 -0.04
N ALA A 28 -0.21 -14.15 1.08
CA ALA A 28 0.48 -13.64 2.25
C ALA A 28 -0.19 -14.05 3.57
N GLU A 29 0.65 -14.23 4.59
CA GLU A 29 0.23 -14.56 5.95
C GLU A 29 0.76 -13.51 6.93
N PRO A 30 -0.05 -12.49 7.30
CA PRO A 30 0.24 -11.63 8.44
C PRO A 30 -0.12 -12.37 9.73
N ASN A 31 0.89 -12.80 10.49
CA ASN A 31 0.67 -13.51 11.75
C ASN A 31 0.36 -12.54 12.89
N ARG A 32 -0.89 -12.54 13.35
CA ARG A 32 -1.38 -11.63 14.39
C ARG A 32 -0.66 -11.75 15.73
N GLU A 33 -0.33 -12.95 16.12
CA GLU A 33 0.24 -13.27 17.45
C GLU A 33 1.77 -13.25 17.44
N GLY A 34 2.40 -13.66 16.31
CA GLY A 34 3.84 -13.84 16.20
C GLY A 34 4.63 -12.67 15.62
N GLY A 35 3.97 -11.57 15.22
CA GLY A 35 4.67 -10.41 14.65
C GLY A 35 5.48 -10.73 13.40
N SER A 36 5.07 -11.71 12.58
CA SER A 36 5.70 -12.06 11.29
C SER A 36 4.78 -11.76 10.12
N LEU A 37 5.38 -11.49 8.96
CA LEU A 37 4.70 -11.34 7.69
C LEU A 37 5.43 -12.19 6.65
N ARG A 38 4.72 -13.14 6.05
CA ARG A 38 5.27 -14.03 5.04
C ARG A 38 4.59 -13.83 3.70
N TYR A 39 5.39 -13.78 2.64
CA TYR A 39 4.95 -13.78 1.24
C TYR A 39 5.16 -15.18 0.67
N ARG A 40 4.09 -15.89 0.34
CA ARG A 40 4.18 -17.28 -0.12
C ARG A 40 5.05 -18.16 0.79
N GLY A 41 4.95 -17.96 2.11
CA GLY A 41 5.71 -18.71 3.11
C GLY A 41 7.10 -18.17 3.44
N VAL A 42 7.64 -17.20 2.68
CA VAL A 42 8.95 -16.58 2.94
C VAL A 42 8.78 -15.33 3.80
N ASP A 43 9.51 -15.24 4.90
CA ASP A 43 9.44 -14.08 5.81
C ASP A 43 10.06 -12.83 5.16
N ILE A 44 9.41 -11.67 5.34
CA ILE A 44 9.92 -10.40 4.81
C ILE A 44 11.29 -10.03 5.37
N GLU A 45 11.63 -10.49 6.57
CA GLU A 45 12.94 -10.27 7.18
C GLU A 45 14.08 -10.94 6.37
N GLU A 46 13.76 -12.03 5.67
CA GLU A 46 14.70 -12.71 4.78
C GLU A 46 14.74 -12.07 3.39
N LEU A 47 13.63 -11.49 2.93
CA LEU A 47 13.54 -10.89 1.60
C LEU A 47 14.24 -9.53 1.51
N VAL A 48 14.01 -8.65 2.50
CA VAL A 48 14.53 -7.28 2.47
C VAL A 48 16.05 -7.27 2.61
N GLY A 49 16.71 -6.71 1.60
CA GLY A 49 18.16 -6.65 1.47
C GLY A 49 18.81 -7.88 0.84
N SER A 50 18.05 -8.97 0.62
CA SER A 50 18.54 -10.19 -0.03
C SER A 50 18.13 -10.32 -1.48
N VAL A 51 16.95 -9.76 -1.83
CA VAL A 51 16.41 -9.77 -3.19
C VAL A 51 15.88 -8.37 -3.53
N HIS A 52 15.55 -8.14 -4.82
CA HIS A 52 14.99 -6.89 -5.30
C HIS A 52 13.47 -6.96 -5.43
N TYR A 53 12.81 -5.80 -5.45
CA TYR A 53 11.34 -5.70 -5.52
C TYR A 53 10.75 -6.44 -6.72
N GLU A 54 11.38 -6.39 -7.89
CA GLU A 54 10.94 -7.15 -9.06
C GLU A 54 10.86 -8.67 -8.84
N GLN A 55 11.76 -9.21 -8.02
CA GLN A 55 11.77 -10.63 -7.63
C GLN A 55 10.65 -10.92 -6.63
N VAL A 56 10.36 -9.99 -5.70
CA VAL A 56 9.25 -10.12 -4.74
C VAL A 56 7.90 -10.04 -5.46
N TRP A 57 7.79 -9.19 -6.50
CA TRP A 57 6.62 -9.20 -7.36
C TRP A 57 6.40 -10.61 -7.98
N GLY A 58 7.46 -11.22 -8.51
CA GLY A 58 7.42 -12.59 -9.03
C GLY A 58 7.03 -13.61 -7.98
N LEU A 59 7.60 -13.52 -6.77
CA LEU A 59 7.24 -14.40 -5.66
C LEU A 59 5.74 -14.34 -5.35
N LEU A 60 5.17 -13.13 -5.26
CA LEU A 60 3.75 -12.95 -4.94
C LEU A 60 2.83 -13.46 -6.06
N VAL A 61 3.16 -13.16 -7.32
CA VAL A 61 2.30 -13.47 -8.48
C VAL A 61 2.52 -14.88 -8.99
N ASP A 62 3.78 -15.29 -9.17
CA ASP A 62 4.17 -16.56 -9.80
C ASP A 62 4.54 -17.66 -8.79
N GLY A 63 4.71 -17.30 -7.51
CA GLY A 63 5.28 -18.22 -6.50
C GLY A 63 6.77 -18.47 -6.69
N SER A 64 7.48 -17.63 -7.47
CA SER A 64 8.89 -17.75 -7.82
C SER A 64 9.54 -16.40 -7.95
N LEU A 65 10.82 -16.28 -7.57
CA LEU A 65 11.61 -15.05 -7.73
C LEU A 65 11.95 -14.72 -9.19
N SER A 66 11.76 -15.64 -10.11
CA SER A 66 12.07 -15.48 -11.54
C SER A 66 10.90 -15.98 -12.40
N PRO A 67 10.52 -15.28 -13.47
CA PRO A 67 11.24 -14.16 -14.13
C PRO A 67 11.12 -12.78 -13.44
N GLY A 68 10.19 -12.59 -12.48
CA GLY A 68 9.95 -11.31 -11.82
C GLY A 68 9.27 -10.26 -12.70
N LEU A 69 9.36 -8.99 -12.26
CA LEU A 69 8.76 -7.85 -12.96
C LEU A 69 9.70 -7.34 -14.06
N PRO A 70 9.23 -7.20 -15.32
CA PRO A 70 10.04 -6.69 -16.40
C PRO A 70 10.27 -5.17 -16.27
N PRO A 71 11.26 -4.59 -16.98
CA PRO A 71 11.40 -3.14 -17.08
C PRO A 71 10.21 -2.51 -17.80
N ALA A 72 9.89 -1.24 -17.43
CA ALA A 72 8.80 -0.49 -18.05
C ALA A 72 9.07 -0.19 -19.52
N GLU A 73 8.06 -0.39 -20.35
CA GLU A 73 8.05 0.01 -21.73
C GLU A 73 8.12 1.56 -21.87
N PRO A 74 8.67 2.10 -22.96
CA PRO A 74 8.61 3.53 -23.23
C PRO A 74 7.16 3.99 -23.44
N HIS A 75 6.58 4.62 -22.41
CA HIS A 75 5.23 5.16 -22.47
C HIS A 75 5.13 6.42 -21.60
N GLY A 76 4.59 7.49 -22.17
CA GLY A 76 4.49 8.78 -21.51
C GLY A 76 3.26 8.89 -20.62
N LEU A 77 3.39 9.64 -19.54
CA LEU A 77 2.26 10.03 -18.70
C LEU A 77 1.36 11.01 -19.48
N ILE A 78 0.12 10.63 -19.73
CA ILE A 78 -0.83 11.40 -20.56
C ILE A 78 -1.51 12.48 -19.73
N VAL A 79 -1.95 12.13 -18.52
CA VAL A 79 -2.63 13.05 -17.61
C VAL A 79 -1.59 13.67 -16.67
N ARG A 80 -1.58 15.00 -16.57
CA ARG A 80 -0.63 15.75 -15.74
C ARG A 80 -1.36 16.86 -15.02
N THR A 81 -2.04 16.48 -13.93
CA THR A 81 -2.80 17.41 -13.09
C THR A 81 -1.93 18.10 -12.04
N GLY A 82 -0.74 17.54 -11.76
CA GLY A 82 0.12 17.93 -10.65
C GLY A 82 -0.20 17.17 -9.35
N ASP A 83 -1.23 16.33 -9.34
CA ASP A 83 -1.52 15.38 -8.27
C ASP A 83 -1.08 13.98 -8.73
N PRO A 84 0.04 13.44 -8.20
CA PRO A 84 0.57 12.15 -8.64
C PRO A 84 -0.43 10.99 -8.51
N ARG A 85 -1.32 11.03 -7.53
CA ARG A 85 -2.35 10.02 -7.37
C ARG A 85 -3.34 10.05 -8.54
N VAL A 86 -3.82 11.22 -8.91
CA VAL A 86 -4.76 11.40 -10.04
C VAL A 86 -4.08 10.99 -11.34
N ASP A 87 -2.86 11.47 -11.54
CA ASP A 87 -2.08 11.22 -12.75
C ASP A 87 -1.88 9.72 -12.97
N VAL A 88 -1.47 8.99 -11.92
CA VAL A 88 -1.20 7.54 -11.99
C VAL A 88 -2.49 6.74 -12.16
N GLN A 89 -3.55 7.09 -11.42
CA GLN A 89 -4.84 6.40 -11.51
C GLN A 89 -5.44 6.53 -12.91
N ALA A 90 -5.43 7.74 -13.48
CA ALA A 90 -5.94 8.00 -14.82
C ALA A 90 -5.09 7.30 -15.88
N ALA A 91 -3.76 7.39 -15.79
CA ALA A 91 -2.85 6.76 -16.73
C ALA A 91 -2.98 5.23 -16.72
N LEU A 92 -3.14 4.61 -15.56
CA LEU A 92 -3.42 3.18 -15.49
C LEU A 92 -4.72 2.80 -16.21
N ALA A 93 -5.79 3.60 -16.02
CA ALA A 93 -7.07 3.32 -16.67
C ALA A 93 -6.97 3.40 -18.21
N THR A 94 -6.10 4.25 -18.75
CA THR A 94 -5.93 4.37 -20.22
C THR A 94 -5.18 3.18 -20.83
N LEU A 95 -4.38 2.43 -20.06
CA LEU A 95 -3.63 1.28 -20.58
C LEU A 95 -4.55 0.18 -21.16
N GLY A 96 -5.75 0.00 -20.57
CA GLY A 96 -6.71 -0.99 -21.06
C GLY A 96 -6.99 -0.84 -22.56
N PRO A 97 -7.60 0.28 -23.00
CA PRO A 97 -7.87 0.51 -24.42
C PRO A 97 -6.62 0.74 -25.28
N GLU A 98 -5.57 1.40 -24.76
CA GLU A 98 -4.36 1.70 -25.53
C GLU A 98 -3.53 0.44 -25.84
N TRP A 99 -3.47 -0.50 -24.92
CA TRP A 99 -2.70 -1.73 -25.08
C TRP A 99 -3.56 -2.94 -25.44
N GLY A 100 -4.87 -2.73 -25.61
CA GLY A 100 -5.82 -3.75 -26.01
C GLY A 100 -6.00 -4.84 -24.92
N PHE A 101 -5.92 -4.47 -23.63
CA PHE A 101 -6.17 -5.42 -22.56
C PHE A 101 -7.62 -5.89 -22.63
N ARG A 102 -7.79 -7.21 -22.73
CA ARG A 102 -9.09 -7.85 -22.76
C ARG A 102 -9.61 -8.11 -21.33
N PRO A 103 -10.94 -8.28 -21.15
CA PRO A 103 -11.51 -8.74 -19.90
C PRO A 103 -10.77 -9.97 -19.37
N VAL A 104 -10.48 -10.01 -18.04
CA VAL A 104 -9.72 -11.13 -17.45
C VAL A 104 -10.40 -12.48 -17.60
N MET A 105 -11.74 -12.49 -17.81
CA MET A 105 -12.50 -13.69 -18.07
C MET A 105 -12.29 -14.28 -19.48
N ASP A 106 -11.82 -13.47 -20.43
CA ASP A 106 -11.66 -13.82 -21.85
C ASP A 106 -10.21 -14.18 -22.23
N ILE A 107 -9.30 -14.16 -21.27
CA ILE A 107 -7.88 -14.43 -21.46
C ILE A 107 -7.43 -15.58 -20.55
N ASP A 108 -6.34 -16.25 -20.90
CA ASP A 108 -5.73 -17.25 -20.01
C ASP A 108 -4.91 -16.62 -18.88
N ASP A 109 -4.36 -17.44 -18.00
CA ASP A 109 -3.58 -16.96 -16.85
C ASP A 109 -2.23 -16.37 -17.26
N ALA A 110 -1.63 -16.87 -18.33
CA ALA A 110 -0.35 -16.37 -18.84
C ALA A 110 -0.51 -14.96 -19.41
N GLU A 111 -1.53 -14.73 -20.23
CA GLU A 111 -1.85 -13.39 -20.74
C GLU A 111 -2.24 -12.42 -19.61
N ALA A 112 -3.04 -12.88 -18.64
CA ALA A 112 -3.41 -12.06 -17.49
C ALA A 112 -2.17 -11.67 -16.64
N ARG A 113 -1.28 -12.63 -16.40
CA ARG A 113 0.00 -12.42 -15.71
C ARG A 113 0.87 -11.39 -16.43
N ASP A 114 1.00 -11.50 -17.75
CA ASP A 114 1.82 -10.58 -18.55
C ASP A 114 1.22 -9.18 -18.59
N ASN A 115 -0.10 -9.06 -18.72
CA ASN A 115 -0.80 -7.79 -18.64
C ASN A 115 -0.64 -7.14 -17.25
N LEU A 116 -0.69 -7.93 -16.16
CA LEU A 116 -0.44 -7.46 -14.80
C LEU A 116 1.01 -6.98 -14.64
N ALA A 117 1.99 -7.70 -15.18
CA ALA A 117 3.39 -7.29 -15.12
C ALA A 117 3.62 -5.95 -15.83
N ARG A 118 3.11 -5.82 -17.05
CA ARG A 118 3.19 -4.59 -17.84
C ARG A 118 2.52 -3.40 -17.14
N ALA A 119 1.29 -3.59 -16.67
CA ALA A 119 0.55 -2.54 -15.97
C ALA A 119 1.21 -2.17 -14.63
N SER A 120 1.73 -3.14 -13.87
CA SER A 120 2.43 -2.91 -12.60
C SER A 120 3.65 -2.04 -12.79
N VAL A 121 4.56 -2.42 -13.70
CA VAL A 121 5.79 -1.64 -13.90
C VAL A 121 5.49 -0.26 -14.49
N MET A 122 4.41 -0.12 -15.27
CA MET A 122 3.95 1.18 -15.72
C MET A 122 3.42 2.06 -14.61
N ALA A 123 2.77 1.51 -13.59
CA ALA A 123 2.38 2.28 -12.40
C ALA A 123 3.61 2.95 -11.75
N LEU A 124 4.72 2.21 -11.58
CA LEU A 124 5.97 2.76 -11.05
C LEU A 124 6.54 3.84 -11.98
N SER A 125 6.54 3.58 -13.29
CA SER A 125 6.98 4.55 -14.29
C SER A 125 6.16 5.84 -14.25
N PHE A 126 4.85 5.75 -14.13
CA PHE A 126 3.94 6.90 -14.03
C PHE A 126 4.15 7.70 -12.74
N VAL A 127 4.36 7.03 -11.61
CA VAL A 127 4.74 7.73 -10.35
C VAL A 127 6.03 8.51 -10.55
N ALA A 128 7.08 7.91 -11.12
CA ALA A 128 8.35 8.59 -11.37
C ALA A 128 8.21 9.78 -12.34
N GLN A 129 7.39 9.65 -13.37
CA GLN A 129 7.13 10.71 -14.35
C GLN A 129 6.33 11.87 -13.74
N SER A 130 5.30 11.57 -12.91
CA SER A 130 4.52 12.59 -12.22
C SER A 130 5.37 13.31 -11.17
N ALA A 131 6.16 12.57 -10.39
CA ALA A 131 7.09 13.11 -9.40
C ALA A 131 8.16 14.03 -10.02
N ARG A 132 8.59 13.73 -11.26
CA ARG A 132 9.51 14.62 -11.98
C ARG A 132 8.92 15.99 -12.27
N GLY A 133 7.60 16.08 -12.36
CA GLY A 133 6.86 17.33 -12.58
C GLY A 133 6.88 17.81 -14.04
N VAL A 134 5.97 18.73 -14.34
CA VAL A 134 5.77 19.28 -15.69
C VAL A 134 6.88 20.24 -16.14
N GLY A 135 7.64 20.81 -15.19
CA GLY A 135 8.70 21.78 -15.46
C GLY A 135 10.03 21.15 -15.92
N ARG A 136 10.15 19.83 -15.92
CA ARG A 136 11.37 19.11 -16.31
C ARG A 136 11.11 18.21 -17.52
N PRO A 137 12.03 18.21 -18.54
CA PRO A 137 11.88 17.28 -19.66
C PRO A 137 11.95 15.83 -19.18
N PRO A 138 11.24 14.89 -19.82
CA PRO A 138 11.38 13.47 -19.53
C PRO A 138 12.83 13.01 -19.68
N VAL A 139 13.26 12.11 -18.80
CA VAL A 139 14.56 11.46 -18.93
C VAL A 139 14.50 10.53 -20.15
N PRO A 140 15.47 10.62 -21.09
CA PRO A 140 15.49 9.74 -22.26
C PRO A 140 15.51 8.26 -21.84
N GLN A 141 14.75 7.42 -22.54
CA GLN A 141 14.64 6.00 -22.20
C GLN A 141 16.01 5.30 -22.11
N ARG A 142 16.94 5.61 -23.02
CA ARG A 142 18.32 5.08 -23.00
C ARG A 142 19.08 5.35 -21.68
N GLU A 143 18.76 6.44 -20.99
CA GLU A 143 19.36 6.73 -19.68
C GLU A 143 18.69 5.91 -18.59
N VAL A 144 17.36 5.76 -18.64
CA VAL A 144 16.61 4.89 -17.73
C VAL A 144 17.06 3.43 -17.85
N ASP A 145 17.36 2.98 -19.05
CA ASP A 145 17.77 1.60 -19.34
C ASP A 145 19.16 1.25 -18.79
N LYS A 146 19.94 2.23 -18.33
CA LYS A 146 21.19 1.99 -17.60
C LYS A 146 20.95 1.42 -16.20
N GLY A 147 19.78 1.66 -15.60
CA GLY A 147 19.41 1.08 -14.32
C GLY A 147 19.27 -0.44 -14.41
N ARG A 148 19.86 -1.15 -13.45
CA ARG A 148 19.86 -2.62 -13.41
C ARG A 148 18.64 -3.17 -12.71
N THR A 149 18.11 -2.44 -11.71
CA THR A 149 16.92 -2.81 -10.94
C THR A 149 15.75 -1.86 -11.23
N ILE A 150 14.54 -2.26 -10.88
CA ILE A 150 13.35 -1.41 -11.03
C ILE A 150 13.48 -0.15 -10.17
N ALA A 151 14.04 -0.24 -8.97
CA ALA A 151 14.27 0.91 -8.10
C ALA A 151 15.30 1.89 -8.70
N GLU A 152 16.40 1.41 -9.30
CA GLU A 152 17.35 2.25 -10.04
C GLU A 152 16.66 2.97 -11.21
N ARG A 153 15.91 2.24 -12.04
CA ARG A 153 15.18 2.80 -13.18
C ARG A 153 14.14 3.83 -12.77
N PHE A 154 13.45 3.60 -11.64
CA PHE A 154 12.52 4.55 -11.06
C PHE A 154 13.21 5.87 -10.70
N LEU A 155 14.32 5.82 -9.95
CA LEU A 155 15.09 7.01 -9.56
C LEU A 155 15.67 7.76 -10.75
N ILE A 156 16.24 7.05 -11.73
CA ILE A 156 16.76 7.67 -12.95
C ILE A 156 15.62 8.37 -13.69
N ARG A 157 14.45 7.73 -13.86
CA ARG A 157 13.29 8.33 -14.52
C ARG A 157 12.78 9.56 -13.78
N TRP A 158 12.79 9.54 -12.47
CA TRP A 158 12.35 10.66 -11.64
C TRP A 158 13.39 11.78 -11.58
N ARG A 159 14.63 11.46 -11.20
CA ARG A 159 15.66 12.45 -10.86
C ARG A 159 16.70 12.65 -11.94
N GLY A 160 16.93 11.70 -12.82
CA GLY A 160 17.98 11.65 -13.81
C GLY A 160 19.17 10.79 -13.39
N GLU A 161 19.23 10.40 -12.13
CA GLU A 161 20.28 9.59 -11.53
C GLU A 161 19.72 8.70 -10.41
N ALA A 162 20.49 7.70 -9.98
CA ALA A 162 20.14 6.80 -8.88
C ALA A 162 21.27 6.77 -7.86
N ASN A 163 21.02 7.37 -6.69
CA ASN A 163 21.90 7.21 -5.53
C ASN A 163 21.76 5.78 -4.98
N PRO A 164 22.84 5.03 -4.76
CA PRO A 164 22.77 3.64 -4.32
C PRO A 164 22.06 3.42 -2.97
N ASP A 165 22.17 4.36 -2.03
CA ASP A 165 21.52 4.23 -0.73
C ASP A 165 20.03 4.57 -0.82
N HIS A 166 19.63 5.53 -1.68
CA HIS A 166 18.23 5.76 -2.01
C HIS A 166 17.59 4.55 -2.72
N VAL A 167 18.33 3.87 -3.60
CA VAL A 167 17.86 2.63 -4.25
C VAL A 167 17.55 1.57 -3.20
N LYS A 168 18.48 1.32 -2.26
CA LYS A 168 18.30 0.33 -1.18
C LYS A 168 17.13 0.69 -0.27
N ALA A 169 16.98 1.97 0.09
CA ALA A 169 15.90 2.46 0.93
C ALA A 169 14.54 2.26 0.27
N ILE A 170 14.39 2.64 -1.00
CA ILE A 170 13.16 2.49 -1.78
C ILE A 170 12.83 1.00 -1.99
N ASP A 171 13.81 0.19 -2.34
CA ASP A 171 13.63 -1.25 -2.56
C ASP A 171 13.16 -1.93 -1.26
N ALA A 172 13.80 -1.64 -0.12
CA ALA A 172 13.41 -2.16 1.19
C ALA A 172 11.98 -1.73 1.58
N TYR A 173 11.61 -0.47 1.33
CA TYR A 173 10.25 0.02 1.57
C TYR A 173 9.24 -0.70 0.68
N TRP A 174 9.50 -0.83 -0.63
CA TRP A 174 8.58 -1.49 -1.55
C TRP A 174 8.40 -2.97 -1.19
N ILE A 175 9.47 -3.69 -0.88
CA ILE A 175 9.37 -5.09 -0.43
C ILE A 175 8.53 -5.20 0.84
N SER A 176 8.79 -4.35 1.85
CA SER A 176 8.07 -4.38 3.12
C SER A 176 6.58 -4.06 2.97
N ALA A 177 6.21 -3.22 2.01
CA ALA A 177 4.85 -2.76 1.79
C ALA A 177 4.12 -3.47 0.62
N ALA A 178 4.75 -4.45 -0.03
CA ALA A 178 4.25 -5.11 -1.23
C ALA A 178 2.90 -5.79 -1.03
N GLU A 179 2.70 -6.43 0.12
CA GLU A 179 1.44 -7.10 0.45
C GLU A 179 1.18 -7.11 1.97
N HIS A 180 -0.10 -7.13 2.37
CA HIS A 180 -0.48 -7.20 3.78
C HIS A 180 -1.91 -7.73 3.98
N GLY A 181 -2.25 -8.82 3.33
CA GLY A 181 -3.56 -9.45 3.46
C GLY A 181 -4.71 -8.59 2.93
N MET A 182 -5.93 -8.90 3.40
CA MET A 182 -7.15 -8.26 2.91
C MET A 182 -7.36 -6.88 3.54
N ASN A 183 -7.03 -5.84 2.79
CA ASN A 183 -7.26 -4.44 3.12
C ASN A 183 -8.19 -3.79 2.07
N ALA A 184 -8.57 -2.52 2.27
CA ALA A 184 -9.56 -1.85 1.42
C ALA A 184 -9.17 -1.83 -0.06
N SER A 185 -7.92 -1.51 -0.41
CA SER A 185 -7.49 -1.46 -1.82
C SER A 185 -7.35 -2.84 -2.45
N THR A 186 -6.86 -3.83 -1.70
CA THR A 186 -6.80 -5.22 -2.15
C THR A 186 -8.21 -5.79 -2.38
N PHE A 187 -9.15 -5.50 -1.47
CA PHE A 187 -10.55 -5.89 -1.64
C PHE A 187 -11.18 -5.23 -2.86
N THR A 188 -10.90 -3.93 -3.09
CA THR A 188 -11.36 -3.21 -4.29
C THR A 188 -10.81 -3.83 -5.57
N ALA A 189 -9.52 -4.17 -5.62
CA ALA A 189 -8.92 -4.87 -6.76
C ALA A 189 -9.63 -6.19 -7.06
N ARG A 190 -9.90 -7.00 -6.03
CA ARG A 190 -10.64 -8.26 -6.16
C ARG A 190 -12.09 -8.05 -6.60
N ILE A 191 -12.79 -7.04 -6.07
CA ILE A 191 -14.16 -6.72 -6.51
C ILE A 191 -14.18 -6.45 -8.01
N VAL A 192 -13.31 -5.54 -8.50
CA VAL A 192 -13.27 -5.20 -9.92
C VAL A 192 -12.88 -6.41 -10.77
N ALA A 193 -11.84 -7.16 -10.40
CA ALA A 193 -11.44 -8.38 -11.10
C ALA A 193 -12.56 -9.43 -11.14
N SER A 194 -13.35 -9.56 -10.07
CA SER A 194 -14.46 -10.51 -9.99
C SER A 194 -15.60 -10.23 -10.98
N THR A 195 -15.68 -8.99 -11.50
CA THR A 195 -16.64 -8.62 -12.56
C THR A 195 -16.18 -9.04 -13.95
N GLY A 196 -14.96 -9.52 -14.08
CA GLY A 196 -14.34 -9.86 -15.36
C GLY A 196 -13.66 -8.70 -16.08
N ALA A 197 -13.59 -7.50 -15.47
CA ALA A 197 -12.92 -6.32 -16.04
C ALA A 197 -11.42 -6.59 -16.30
N ASP A 198 -10.81 -5.78 -17.17
CA ASP A 198 -9.39 -5.90 -17.46
C ASP A 198 -8.49 -5.52 -16.26
N VAL A 199 -7.23 -5.90 -16.33
CA VAL A 199 -6.27 -5.71 -15.22
C VAL A 199 -6.00 -4.23 -14.91
N ALA A 200 -6.02 -3.36 -15.93
CA ALA A 200 -5.77 -1.93 -15.75
C ALA A 200 -6.92 -1.26 -14.99
N ALA A 201 -8.16 -1.63 -15.27
CA ALA A 201 -9.34 -1.19 -14.53
C ALA A 201 -9.25 -1.59 -13.05
N ALA A 202 -8.85 -2.84 -12.75
CA ALA A 202 -8.71 -3.33 -11.39
C ALA A 202 -7.59 -2.60 -10.61
N LEU A 203 -6.42 -2.39 -11.23
CA LEU A 203 -5.31 -1.67 -10.63
C LEU A 203 -5.63 -0.18 -10.42
N SER A 204 -6.25 0.47 -11.41
CA SER A 204 -6.68 1.88 -11.29
C SER A 204 -7.68 2.08 -10.13
N ALA A 205 -8.67 1.18 -9.99
CA ALA A 205 -9.61 1.23 -8.87
C ALA A 205 -8.93 1.04 -7.51
N ALA A 206 -7.93 0.15 -7.42
CA ALA A 206 -7.15 -0.07 -6.21
C ALA A 206 -6.35 1.17 -5.80
N VAL A 207 -5.78 1.92 -6.77
CA VAL A 207 -5.13 3.22 -6.52
C VAL A 207 -6.10 4.20 -5.89
N GLY A 208 -7.33 4.30 -6.42
CA GLY A 208 -8.38 5.14 -5.84
C GLY A 208 -8.69 4.80 -4.39
N ALA A 209 -8.85 3.51 -4.08
CA ALA A 209 -9.09 3.05 -2.72
C ALA A 209 -7.91 3.29 -1.77
N LEU A 210 -6.66 3.12 -2.25
CA LEU A 210 -5.45 3.37 -1.47
C LEU A 210 -5.30 4.84 -1.09
N SER A 211 -5.76 5.76 -1.93
CA SER A 211 -5.62 7.20 -1.71
C SER A 211 -6.47 7.76 -0.56
N GLY A 212 -7.42 6.97 -0.04
CA GLY A 212 -8.27 7.39 1.05
C GLY A 212 -7.49 7.71 2.35
N PRO A 213 -7.85 8.78 3.09
CA PRO A 213 -7.11 9.21 4.28
C PRO A 213 -7.13 8.20 5.43
N LEU A 214 -8.03 7.21 5.39
CA LEU A 214 -8.09 6.11 6.35
C LEU A 214 -7.27 4.89 5.92
N HIS A 215 -6.53 4.96 4.79
CA HIS A 215 -5.77 3.86 4.25
C HIS A 215 -4.31 4.23 3.97
N GLY A 216 -3.99 5.01 2.95
CA GLY A 216 -2.61 5.22 2.49
C GLY A 216 -1.96 6.56 2.89
N GLY A 217 -2.65 7.43 3.64
CA GLY A 217 -2.21 8.82 3.88
C GLY A 217 -1.45 9.09 5.19
N ALA A 218 -1.09 8.08 5.97
CA ALA A 218 -0.60 8.28 7.34
C ALA A 218 0.91 8.59 7.50
N PRO A 219 1.86 8.04 6.69
CA PRO A 219 3.30 8.23 6.95
C PRO A 219 3.78 9.69 6.87
N SER A 220 3.17 10.53 6.03
CA SER A 220 3.53 11.95 5.91
C SER A 220 3.37 12.74 7.23
N ARG A 221 2.46 12.31 8.11
CA ARG A 221 2.25 12.93 9.42
C ARG A 221 3.37 12.60 10.42
N VAL A 222 4.06 11.48 10.23
CA VAL A 222 5.20 11.09 11.06
C VAL A 222 6.38 12.05 10.86
N LEU A 223 6.65 12.49 9.62
CA LEU A 223 7.70 13.47 9.36
C LEU A 223 7.49 14.77 10.14
N LYS A 224 6.24 15.25 10.18
CA LYS A 224 5.91 16.44 10.97
C LYS A 224 6.20 16.25 12.47
N MET A 225 5.92 15.06 13.02
CA MET A 225 6.26 14.75 14.40
C MET A 225 7.78 14.77 14.63
N LEU A 226 8.56 14.23 13.69
CA LEU A 226 10.02 14.26 13.75
C LEU A 226 10.55 15.70 13.69
N ASP A 227 10.03 16.54 12.80
CA ASP A 227 10.41 17.96 12.70
C ASP A 227 10.17 18.72 14.01
N GLU A 228 9.00 18.48 14.65
CA GLU A 228 8.65 19.12 15.92
C GLU A 228 9.52 18.61 17.07
N VAL A 229 9.90 17.33 17.09
CA VAL A 229 10.81 16.75 18.09
C VAL A 229 12.24 17.27 17.90
N GLU A 230 12.72 17.36 16.65
CA GLU A 230 14.04 17.94 16.36
C GLU A 230 14.11 19.39 16.82
N ALA A 231 13.06 20.18 16.58
CA ALA A 231 13.00 21.58 16.99
C ALA A 231 12.94 21.76 18.52
N SER A 232 12.27 20.85 19.24
CA SER A 232 12.13 20.95 20.71
C SER A 232 13.30 20.33 21.47
N GLY A 233 13.94 19.30 20.91
CA GLY A 233 14.98 18.51 21.56
C GLY A 233 14.48 17.63 22.71
N ASP A 234 13.15 17.54 22.95
CA ASP A 234 12.54 16.77 24.04
C ASP A 234 11.39 15.87 23.53
N PRO A 235 11.70 14.65 23.10
CA PRO A 235 10.68 13.70 22.64
C PRO A 235 9.62 13.35 23.71
N ALA A 236 10.01 13.29 25.00
CA ALA A 236 9.10 12.92 26.06
C ALA A 236 8.06 14.01 26.34
N ALA A 237 8.51 15.28 26.43
CA ALA A 237 7.61 16.43 26.56
C ALA A 237 6.69 16.56 25.36
N TYR A 238 7.21 16.36 24.14
CA TYR A 238 6.43 16.35 22.91
C TYR A 238 5.29 15.33 22.95
N VAL A 239 5.63 14.06 23.20
CA VAL A 239 4.65 12.94 23.24
C VAL A 239 3.58 13.19 24.28
N LYS A 240 3.98 13.60 25.50
CA LYS A 240 3.05 13.93 26.58
C LYS A 240 2.10 15.04 26.15
N GLY A 241 2.61 16.13 25.57
CA GLY A 241 1.82 17.28 25.13
C GLY A 241 0.78 16.89 24.05
N VAL A 242 1.14 16.06 23.07
CA VAL A 242 0.21 15.54 22.05
C VAL A 242 -0.92 14.74 22.69
N LEU A 243 -0.58 13.82 23.58
CA LEU A 243 -1.58 12.96 24.24
C LEU A 243 -2.45 13.71 25.24
N ASP A 244 -1.92 14.73 25.93
CA ASP A 244 -2.68 15.59 26.87
C ASP A 244 -3.73 16.43 26.13
N ARG A 245 -3.50 16.80 24.87
CA ARG A 245 -4.49 17.45 23.99
C ARG A 245 -5.51 16.48 23.40
N GLY A 246 -5.42 15.17 23.71
CA GLY A 246 -6.30 14.16 23.14
C GLY A 246 -6.01 13.81 21.67
N GLU A 247 -4.89 14.27 21.15
CA GLU A 247 -4.46 13.99 19.79
C GLU A 247 -3.85 12.58 19.66
N ARG A 248 -3.75 12.07 18.42
CA ARG A 248 -3.18 10.75 18.16
C ARG A 248 -1.72 10.87 17.74
N LEU A 249 -0.87 10.03 18.32
CA LEU A 249 0.46 9.76 17.79
C LEU A 249 0.33 8.88 16.55
N MET A 250 0.90 9.35 15.44
CA MET A 250 0.90 8.58 14.20
C MET A 250 2.04 7.55 14.22
N GLY A 251 1.81 6.41 13.58
CA GLY A 251 2.81 5.34 13.55
C GLY A 251 2.75 4.36 14.74
N PHE A 252 1.71 4.44 15.60
CA PHE A 252 1.55 3.56 16.76
C PHE A 252 0.18 2.89 16.79
N GLY A 253 0.17 1.58 17.10
CA GLY A 253 -1.00 0.71 17.10
C GLY A 253 -1.31 0.12 15.72
N HIS A 254 -1.88 -1.06 15.70
CA HIS A 254 -2.23 -1.79 14.47
C HIS A 254 -3.54 -2.57 14.63
N ARG A 255 -4.30 -2.71 13.52
CA ARG A 255 -5.55 -3.49 13.52
C ARG A 255 -5.31 -5.00 13.52
N VAL A 256 -4.20 -5.44 12.91
CA VAL A 256 -3.86 -6.87 12.74
C VAL A 256 -2.95 -7.34 13.87
N TYR A 257 -1.79 -6.70 14.04
CA TYR A 257 -0.78 -7.16 14.99
C TYR A 257 -1.11 -6.78 16.43
N ARG A 258 -0.88 -7.72 17.33
CA ARG A 258 -0.86 -7.54 18.78
C ARG A 258 0.56 -7.53 19.35
N ALA A 259 1.55 -7.54 18.48
CA ALA A 259 2.98 -7.42 18.73
C ALA A 259 3.57 -6.32 17.86
N GLU A 260 4.89 -6.15 17.84
CA GLU A 260 5.58 -5.24 16.92
C GLU A 260 5.26 -5.62 15.46
N ASP A 261 4.99 -4.61 14.63
CA ASP A 261 4.79 -4.81 13.19
C ASP A 261 6.12 -5.24 12.55
N PRO A 262 6.23 -6.42 11.93
CA PRO A 262 7.48 -6.92 11.36
C PRO A 262 8.07 -5.98 10.30
N ARG A 263 7.21 -5.24 9.61
CA ARG A 263 7.64 -4.24 8.62
C ARG A 263 8.36 -3.06 9.31
N ALA A 264 7.87 -2.61 10.45
CA ALA A 264 8.52 -1.55 11.23
C ALA A 264 9.91 -2.00 11.68
N LYS A 265 10.04 -3.25 12.16
CA LYS A 265 11.32 -3.84 12.56
C LYS A 265 12.34 -3.85 11.42
N VAL A 266 11.93 -4.31 10.23
CA VAL A 266 12.79 -4.37 9.05
C VAL A 266 13.22 -2.99 8.59
N LEU A 267 12.28 -2.03 8.52
CA LEU A 267 12.58 -0.68 8.06
C LEU A 267 13.44 0.10 9.08
N ARG A 268 13.28 -0.14 10.38
CA ARG A 268 14.17 0.40 11.41
C ARG A 268 15.61 -0.10 11.21
N ARG A 269 15.78 -1.42 10.94
CA ARG A 269 17.10 -2.00 10.60
C ARG A 269 17.67 -1.32 9.36
N THR A 270 16.89 -1.18 8.28
CA THR A 270 17.33 -0.52 7.05
C THR A 270 17.75 0.93 7.29
N ALA A 271 16.96 1.72 8.04
CA ALA A 271 17.30 3.10 8.37
C ALA A 271 18.62 3.21 9.14
N ARG A 272 18.88 2.28 10.06
CA ARG A 272 20.14 2.22 10.82
C ARG A 272 21.32 1.85 9.92
N GLU A 273 21.20 0.80 9.11
CA GLU A 273 22.27 0.29 8.24
C GLU A 273 22.66 1.30 7.15
N LEU A 274 21.71 2.09 6.66
CA LEU A 274 21.94 3.15 5.69
C LEU A 274 22.34 4.48 6.33
N GLY A 275 22.43 4.57 7.65
CA GLY A 275 22.89 5.76 8.37
C GLY A 275 21.93 6.95 8.22
N SER A 276 20.60 6.73 8.37
CA SER A 276 19.62 7.82 8.31
C SER A 276 19.99 8.95 9.28
N PRO A 277 20.07 10.20 8.81
CA PRO A 277 20.38 11.34 9.68
C PRO A 277 19.38 11.52 10.83
N ARG A 278 18.13 11.06 10.64
CA ARG A 278 17.05 11.16 11.62
C ARG A 278 16.91 9.90 12.50
N PHE A 279 17.80 8.92 12.36
CA PHE A 279 17.65 7.64 13.07
C PHE A 279 17.55 7.83 14.58
N GLU A 280 18.50 8.58 15.18
CA GLU A 280 18.57 8.80 16.63
C GLU A 280 17.33 9.53 17.18
N VAL A 281 16.84 10.54 16.46
CA VAL A 281 15.62 11.27 16.83
C VAL A 281 14.39 10.38 16.73
N ALA A 282 14.30 9.57 15.67
CA ALA A 282 13.20 8.64 15.47
C ALA A 282 13.18 7.55 16.56
N GLU A 283 14.33 6.98 16.91
CA GLU A 283 14.45 5.98 17.97
C GLU A 283 14.08 6.57 19.35
N ALA A 284 14.51 7.80 19.64
CA ALA A 284 14.17 8.50 20.87
C ALA A 284 12.66 8.81 20.95
N LEU A 285 12.06 9.27 19.86
CA LEU A 285 10.62 9.50 19.77
C LEU A 285 9.82 8.19 19.91
N GLU A 286 10.23 7.12 19.22
CA GLU A 286 9.60 5.81 19.34
C GLU A 286 9.60 5.32 20.79
N LYS A 287 10.75 5.38 21.47
CA LYS A 287 10.90 4.97 22.87
C LYS A 287 10.02 5.78 23.81
N ALA A 288 9.99 7.11 23.64
CA ALA A 288 9.13 7.99 24.45
C ALA A 288 7.65 7.72 24.21
N ALA A 289 7.25 7.52 22.95
CA ALA A 289 5.87 7.22 22.58
C ALA A 289 5.39 5.89 23.17
N LEU A 290 6.17 4.84 23.04
CA LEU A 290 5.83 3.51 23.58
C LEU A 290 5.71 3.53 25.10
N ALA A 291 6.63 4.23 25.80
CA ALA A 291 6.58 4.37 27.26
C ALA A 291 5.31 5.08 27.73
N GLU A 292 4.97 6.21 27.12
CA GLU A 292 3.80 7.02 27.50
C GLU A 292 2.48 6.34 27.13
N LEU A 293 2.42 5.67 25.96
CA LEU A 293 1.25 4.89 25.55
C LEU A 293 0.99 3.70 26.49
N GLN A 294 2.04 2.99 26.91
CA GLN A 294 1.94 1.90 27.87
C GLN A 294 1.48 2.40 29.25
N ALA A 295 1.99 3.54 29.71
CA ALA A 295 1.59 4.12 30.98
C ALA A 295 0.12 4.54 30.99
N ARG A 296 -0.40 5.11 29.89
CA ARG A 296 -1.80 5.57 29.78
C ARG A 296 -2.80 4.45 29.46
N LYS A 297 -2.37 3.40 28.80
CA LYS A 297 -3.23 2.31 28.31
C LYS A 297 -2.57 0.94 28.56
N PRO A 298 -2.37 0.53 29.81
CA PRO A 298 -1.64 -0.69 30.14
C PRO A 298 -2.31 -1.97 29.59
N ASP A 299 -3.62 -1.94 29.37
CA ASP A 299 -4.39 -3.09 28.87
C ASP A 299 -4.36 -3.19 27.32
N ARG A 300 -3.65 -2.31 26.63
CA ARG A 300 -3.58 -2.31 25.16
C ARG A 300 -2.14 -2.34 24.69
N VAL A 301 -1.84 -3.29 23.80
CA VAL A 301 -0.57 -3.29 23.07
C VAL A 301 -0.66 -2.26 21.93
N LEU A 302 0.11 -1.19 22.05
CA LEU A 302 0.21 -0.11 21.06
C LEU A 302 1.65 -0.05 20.55
N ALA A 303 2.04 -1.08 19.81
CA ALA A 303 3.38 -1.17 19.20
C ALA A 303 3.54 -0.24 18.00
N THR A 304 4.78 0.03 17.61
CA THR A 304 5.12 0.77 16.40
C THR A 304 4.63 0.01 15.18
N ASN A 305 3.98 0.71 14.25
CA ASN A 305 3.51 0.16 12.99
C ASN A 305 4.41 0.59 11.81
N VAL A 306 4.12 0.03 10.63
CA VAL A 306 4.93 0.29 9.42
C VAL A 306 5.05 1.77 9.07
N GLU A 307 4.06 2.60 9.36
CA GLU A 307 4.01 4.02 8.96
C GLU A 307 5.16 4.83 9.55
N PHE A 308 5.54 4.53 10.80
CA PHE A 308 6.60 5.26 11.51
C PHE A 308 7.95 5.12 10.80
N TRP A 309 8.44 3.91 10.65
CA TRP A 309 9.76 3.66 10.04
C TRP A 309 9.74 3.78 8.52
N SER A 310 8.57 3.64 7.87
CA SER A 310 8.42 4.01 6.46
C SER A 310 8.73 5.47 6.20
N ALA A 311 8.25 6.37 7.08
CA ALA A 311 8.53 7.80 6.95
C ALA A 311 10.04 8.08 7.02
N VAL A 312 10.74 7.47 7.97
CA VAL A 312 12.21 7.63 8.14
C VAL A 312 12.99 7.12 6.94
N VAL A 313 12.61 5.94 6.41
CA VAL A 313 13.29 5.34 5.25
C VAL A 313 13.02 6.12 3.95
N LEU A 314 11.80 6.62 3.77
CA LEU A 314 11.48 7.43 2.60
C LEU A 314 12.13 8.82 2.67
N ASP A 315 12.20 9.42 3.86
CA ASP A 315 12.92 10.67 4.09
C ASP A 315 14.43 10.53 3.79
N LEU A 316 15.06 9.43 4.24
CA LEU A 316 16.44 9.09 3.88
C LEU A 316 16.66 9.04 2.36
N ALA A 317 15.66 8.62 1.61
CA ALA A 317 15.71 8.58 0.15
C ALA A 317 15.28 9.90 -0.50
N ASP A 318 15.18 11.00 0.25
CA ASP A 318 14.71 12.32 -0.21
C ASP A 318 13.33 12.27 -0.89
N VAL A 319 12.46 11.37 -0.46
CA VAL A 319 11.09 11.30 -0.97
C VAL A 319 10.24 12.34 -0.25
N PRO A 320 9.68 13.34 -0.94
CA PRO A 320 8.85 14.34 -0.30
C PRO A 320 7.52 13.73 0.17
N ALA A 321 6.95 14.29 1.23
CA ALA A 321 5.78 13.72 1.93
C ALA A 321 4.56 13.51 1.03
N GLU A 322 4.35 14.37 0.03
CA GLU A 322 3.27 14.26 -0.95
C GLU A 322 3.39 13.03 -1.86
N LEU A 323 4.58 12.44 -1.98
CA LEU A 323 4.81 11.23 -2.75
C LEU A 323 4.67 9.94 -1.92
N PHE A 324 4.42 9.98 -0.63
CA PHE A 324 4.36 8.77 0.21
C PHE A 324 3.22 7.83 -0.22
N THR A 325 2.03 8.36 -0.52
CA THR A 325 0.93 7.54 -1.06
C THR A 325 1.23 6.99 -2.45
N PRO A 326 1.77 7.76 -3.42
CA PRO A 326 2.29 7.21 -4.67
C PRO A 326 3.39 6.13 -4.51
N MET A 327 4.31 6.30 -3.57
CA MET A 327 5.33 5.27 -3.26
C MET A 327 4.70 4.00 -2.70
N PHE A 328 3.62 4.14 -1.90
CA PHE A 328 2.85 3.00 -1.44
C PHE A 328 2.12 2.30 -2.60
N THR A 329 1.62 3.05 -3.58
CA THR A 329 1.08 2.48 -4.83
C THR A 329 2.13 1.63 -5.53
N CYS A 330 3.36 2.14 -5.69
CA CYS A 330 4.47 1.38 -6.30
C CYS A 330 4.72 0.05 -5.59
N ALA A 331 4.73 0.04 -4.26
CA ALA A 331 4.90 -1.18 -3.49
C ALA A 331 3.73 -2.15 -3.68
N ARG A 332 2.50 -1.66 -3.56
CA ARG A 332 1.29 -2.48 -3.42
C ARG A 332 0.79 -3.08 -4.74
N VAL A 333 1.22 -2.58 -5.91
CA VAL A 333 0.84 -3.19 -7.20
C VAL A 333 1.25 -4.66 -7.29
N ALA A 334 2.28 -5.10 -6.56
CA ALA A 334 2.66 -6.52 -6.48
C ALA A 334 1.55 -7.37 -5.82
N GLY A 335 1.13 -6.97 -4.61
CA GLY A 335 0.04 -7.65 -3.91
C GLY A 335 -1.29 -7.59 -4.68
N TRP A 336 -1.65 -6.42 -5.23
CA TRP A 336 -2.86 -6.32 -6.05
C TRP A 336 -2.81 -7.25 -7.26
N SER A 337 -1.68 -7.33 -7.95
CA SER A 337 -1.52 -8.22 -9.11
C SER A 337 -1.73 -9.69 -8.74
N ALA A 338 -1.14 -10.13 -7.63
CA ALA A 338 -1.33 -11.48 -7.13
C ALA A 338 -2.81 -11.76 -6.80
N HIS A 339 -3.47 -10.82 -6.11
CA HIS A 339 -4.88 -10.95 -5.73
C HIS A 339 -5.84 -10.89 -6.94
N ILE A 340 -5.54 -10.10 -7.97
CA ILE A 340 -6.32 -10.07 -9.22
C ILE A 340 -6.23 -11.41 -9.93
N LEU A 341 -5.02 -11.98 -10.03
CA LEU A 341 -4.82 -13.29 -10.67
C LEU A 341 -5.46 -14.42 -9.88
N GLU A 342 -5.36 -14.41 -8.54
CA GLU A 342 -6.03 -15.38 -7.68
C GLU A 342 -7.55 -15.27 -7.82
N GLN A 343 -8.12 -14.05 -7.85
CA GLN A 343 -9.56 -13.82 -8.07
C GLN A 343 -10.03 -14.27 -9.44
N LYS A 344 -9.23 -14.08 -10.48
CA LYS A 344 -9.52 -14.60 -11.82
C LYS A 344 -9.63 -16.13 -11.80
N ARG A 345 -8.72 -16.82 -11.10
CA ARG A 345 -8.73 -18.28 -10.96
C ARG A 345 -9.93 -18.80 -10.17
N GLU A 346 -10.34 -18.06 -9.14
CA GLU A 346 -11.55 -18.37 -8.39
C GLU A 346 -12.82 -18.19 -9.24
N GLY A 347 -12.85 -17.19 -10.13
CA GLY A 347 -13.86 -16.96 -11.15
C GLY A 347 -15.24 -16.56 -10.63
N ARG A 348 -15.39 -16.28 -9.32
CA ARG A 348 -16.68 -15.97 -8.71
C ARG A 348 -16.88 -14.47 -8.49
N LEU A 349 -18.03 -13.94 -8.97
CA LEU A 349 -18.42 -12.55 -8.72
C LEU A 349 -18.63 -12.30 -7.22
N ILE A 350 -17.95 -11.27 -6.69
CA ILE A 350 -18.14 -10.80 -5.33
C ILE A 350 -19.39 -9.93 -5.29
N ARG A 351 -20.47 -10.46 -4.68
CA ARG A 351 -21.77 -9.77 -4.60
C ARG A 351 -22.41 -9.99 -3.23
N PRO A 352 -22.07 -9.19 -2.22
CA PRO A 352 -22.74 -9.25 -0.93
C PRO A 352 -24.20 -8.78 -1.06
N THR A 353 -25.02 -9.10 -0.05
CA THR A 353 -26.38 -8.64 0.08
C THR A 353 -26.49 -7.49 1.07
N ALA A 354 -27.57 -6.73 1.00
CA ALA A 354 -27.91 -5.69 1.97
C ALA A 354 -29.28 -5.98 2.60
N VAL A 355 -29.43 -5.56 3.85
CA VAL A 355 -30.74 -5.54 4.52
C VAL A 355 -31.35 -4.16 4.32
N TYR A 356 -32.54 -4.12 3.74
CA TYR A 356 -33.29 -2.87 3.56
C TYR A 356 -33.93 -2.45 4.88
N VAL A 357 -33.63 -1.23 5.31
CA VAL A 357 -34.15 -0.61 6.56
C VAL A 357 -34.80 0.75 6.30
N GLY A 358 -35.14 1.03 5.06
CA GLY A 358 -35.83 2.25 4.65
C GLY A 358 -37.33 2.19 4.90
N PRO A 359 -38.09 3.19 4.41
CA PRO A 359 -39.52 3.25 4.52
C PRO A 359 -40.22 2.01 3.93
N PRO A 360 -41.37 1.58 4.46
CA PRO A 360 -42.17 0.52 3.84
C PRO A 360 -42.67 0.94 2.46
N ALA A 361 -43.25 -0.01 1.72
CA ALA A 361 -43.82 0.26 0.43
C ALA A 361 -44.92 1.35 0.56
N ARG A 362 -44.85 2.38 -0.28
CA ARG A 362 -45.76 3.50 -0.31
C ARG A 362 -46.05 3.89 -1.76
N PRO A 363 -47.27 4.37 -2.08
CA PRO A 363 -47.60 4.83 -3.42
C PRO A 363 -46.86 6.14 -3.74
N LEU A 364 -46.62 6.39 -5.03
CA LEU A 364 -46.00 7.64 -5.49
C LEU A 364 -46.75 8.89 -5.03
N SER A 365 -48.09 8.79 -4.93
CA SER A 365 -48.96 9.89 -4.46
C SER A 365 -48.58 10.43 -3.08
N ASP A 366 -47.94 9.63 -2.24
CA ASP A 366 -47.51 10.05 -0.90
C ASP A 366 -46.24 10.94 -0.93
N LEU A 367 -45.65 11.12 -2.12
CA LEU A 367 -44.43 11.90 -2.35
C LEU A 367 -44.69 13.15 -3.20
N LEU A 368 -45.86 13.24 -3.83
CA LEU A 368 -46.33 14.39 -4.64
C LEU A 368 -47.12 15.37 -3.82
#